data_b0bc50e900dc3f8401c58c4b2bf04dc3
#
_entry.id   b0bc50e900dc3f8401c58c4b2bf04dc3
#
_cell.length_a   1.000
_cell.length_b   1.000
_cell.length_c   1.000
_cell.angle_alpha   90.00
_cell.angle_beta   90.00
_cell.angle_gamma   90.00
#
_symmetry.space_group_name_H-M   'P 1'
#
loop_
_entity.id
_entity.type
_entity.pdbx_description
1 polymer ?
#
loop_
_entity_poly.entity_id
_entity_poly.type
_entity_poly.pdbx_seq_one_letter_code
_entity_poly.pdbx_strand_id
1 'polypeptide(L)'
;MPLSECPSLVWQSFEIPPTTFKHGAQTPIHACHFIHTSDAEKLQILAFRNHPATTAWMYNEHISLESHLHFIKQLRHNHNSAYYLFKQADKLLGVGSLTRIHPTHQHAFLGIYKNPDLERVGGRILDALEFIAFFKMGLHSLHLEVIATNARAIAFYQNHAYQRAGFLRDFIYRQDNYHDVWLFSKLSPLN
;
A
#
# COMPACT_ATOMS: atom_id res chain seq x y z
N MET A 1 8.74 3.73 -19.22
CA MET A 1 10.10 3.32 -18.78
C MET A 1 9.95 2.51 -17.52
N PRO A 2 10.47 1.30 -17.44
CA PRO A 2 10.44 0.50 -16.24
C PRO A 2 11.33 1.09 -15.13
N LEU A 3 11.11 0.67 -13.88
CA LEU A 3 11.86 1.15 -12.71
C LEU A 3 13.38 0.93 -12.84
N SER A 4 13.80 -0.11 -13.55
CA SER A 4 15.21 -0.40 -13.86
C SER A 4 15.89 0.71 -14.67
N GLU A 5 15.15 1.45 -15.47
CA GLU A 5 15.64 2.54 -16.31
C GLU A 5 15.45 3.91 -15.66
N CYS A 6 14.54 4.04 -14.71
CA CYS A 6 14.22 5.29 -14.03
C CYS A 6 13.96 5.08 -12.53
N PRO A 7 15.00 4.96 -11.69
CA PRO A 7 14.84 4.76 -10.24
C PRO A 7 14.04 5.85 -9.52
N SER A 8 14.00 7.06 -10.09
CA SER A 8 13.21 8.18 -9.53
C SER A 8 11.70 8.00 -9.59
N LEU A 9 11.19 6.99 -10.32
CA LEU A 9 9.77 6.64 -10.31
C LEU A 9 9.23 6.33 -8.91
N VAL A 10 10.10 5.84 -8.01
CA VAL A 10 9.74 5.54 -6.62
C VAL A 10 9.19 6.77 -5.88
N TRP A 11 9.63 7.98 -6.25
CA TRP A 11 9.24 9.23 -5.58
C TRP A 11 8.17 10.04 -6.33
N GLN A 12 7.68 9.56 -7.47
CA GLN A 12 6.70 10.29 -8.26
C GLN A 12 5.29 10.14 -7.67
N SER A 13 4.48 11.16 -7.87
CA SER A 13 3.03 11.10 -7.71
C SER A 13 2.40 10.76 -9.05
N PHE A 14 1.24 10.08 -9.02
CA PHE A 14 0.57 9.59 -10.24
C PHE A 14 -0.89 9.99 -10.26
N GLU A 15 -1.38 10.26 -11.46
CA GLU A 15 -2.81 10.31 -11.73
C GLU A 15 -3.24 8.99 -12.38
N ILE A 16 -4.21 8.34 -11.78
CA ILE A 16 -4.73 7.04 -12.21
C ILE A 16 -6.07 7.28 -12.90
N PRO A 17 -6.18 6.96 -14.20
CA PRO A 17 -7.39 7.24 -14.97
C PRO A 17 -8.56 6.38 -14.47
N PRO A 18 -9.80 6.89 -14.61
CA PRO A 18 -11.02 6.18 -14.20
C PRO A 18 -11.18 4.79 -14.82
N THR A 19 -10.66 4.61 -16.04
CA THR A 19 -10.70 3.34 -16.80
C THR A 19 -9.92 2.20 -16.15
N THR A 20 -9.06 2.50 -15.18
CA THR A 20 -8.29 1.51 -14.43
C THR A 20 -9.16 0.65 -13.49
N PHE A 21 -10.33 1.16 -13.09
CA PHE A 21 -11.13 0.55 -12.01
C PHE A 21 -12.20 -0.38 -12.57
N LYS A 22 -12.24 -1.62 -12.08
CA LYS A 22 -13.18 -2.68 -12.49
C LYS A 22 -14.66 -2.30 -12.34
N HIS A 23 -14.97 -1.37 -11.42
CA HIS A 23 -16.33 -0.95 -11.09
C HIS A 23 -16.65 0.49 -11.46
N GLY A 24 -15.93 1.05 -12.45
CA GLY A 24 -16.21 2.35 -13.04
C GLY A 24 -16.09 3.50 -12.05
N ALA A 25 -14.90 4.07 -11.88
CA ALA A 25 -14.78 5.38 -11.24
C ALA A 25 -15.15 6.47 -12.26
N GLN A 26 -15.90 7.50 -11.84
CA GLN A 26 -16.22 8.63 -12.71
C GLN A 26 -15.10 9.68 -12.75
N THR A 27 -14.22 9.67 -11.76
CA THR A 27 -13.13 10.62 -11.62
C THR A 27 -11.80 9.91 -11.38
N PRO A 28 -10.67 10.48 -11.82
CA PRO A 28 -9.35 9.91 -11.59
C PRO A 28 -9.02 9.85 -10.10
N ILE A 29 -8.09 8.97 -9.74
CA ILE A 29 -7.48 8.94 -8.41
C ILE A 29 -6.09 9.55 -8.50
N HIS A 30 -5.80 10.49 -7.64
CA HIS A 30 -4.46 11.05 -7.47
C HIS A 30 -3.71 10.29 -6.37
N ALA A 31 -2.63 9.63 -6.71
CA ALA A 31 -1.68 9.00 -5.79
C ALA A 31 -0.57 9.99 -5.47
N CYS A 32 -0.70 10.71 -4.36
CA CYS A 32 0.28 11.67 -3.89
C CYS A 32 1.37 10.94 -3.09
N HIS A 33 2.61 10.93 -3.57
CA HIS A 33 3.71 10.35 -2.79
C HIS A 33 3.89 11.13 -1.48
N PHE A 34 4.20 10.45 -0.38
CA PHE A 34 4.28 11.05 0.97
C PHE A 34 5.21 12.26 1.06
N ILE A 35 6.30 12.29 0.28
CA ILE A 35 7.23 13.43 0.28
C ILE A 35 6.62 14.71 -0.32
N HIS A 36 5.51 14.60 -1.03
CA HIS A 36 4.79 15.71 -1.67
C HIS A 36 3.49 16.08 -0.94
N THR A 37 3.15 15.39 0.16
CA THR A 37 1.97 15.72 0.96
C THR A 37 2.16 16.98 1.77
N SER A 38 1.08 17.76 1.93
CA SER A 38 1.03 18.90 2.83
C SER A 38 1.13 18.48 4.30
N ASP A 39 1.41 19.41 5.20
CA ASP A 39 1.49 19.10 6.63
C ASP A 39 0.14 18.65 7.20
N ALA A 40 -0.96 19.22 6.72
CA ALA A 40 -2.30 18.76 7.08
C ALA A 40 -2.56 17.31 6.63
N GLU A 41 -2.14 16.94 5.42
CA GLU A 41 -2.25 15.57 4.91
C GLU A 41 -1.39 14.58 5.69
N LYS A 42 -0.17 14.97 6.10
CA LYS A 42 0.68 14.14 6.97
C LYS A 42 -0.01 13.80 8.30
N LEU A 43 -0.70 14.77 8.90
CA LEU A 43 -1.49 14.55 10.12
C LEU A 43 -2.67 13.60 9.88
N GLN A 44 -3.36 13.74 8.74
CA GLN A 44 -4.46 12.82 8.38
C GLN A 44 -3.95 11.39 8.13
N ILE A 45 -2.82 11.22 7.45
CA ILE A 45 -2.17 9.92 7.26
C ILE A 45 -1.86 9.28 8.62
N LEU A 46 -1.29 10.04 9.55
CA LEU A 46 -1.00 9.57 10.90
C LEU A 46 -2.27 9.17 11.65
N ALA A 47 -3.34 9.98 11.54
CA ALA A 47 -4.64 9.67 12.15
C ALA A 47 -5.20 8.35 11.60
N PHE A 48 -5.19 8.14 10.28
CA PHE A 48 -5.63 6.87 9.68
C PHE A 48 -4.77 5.69 10.15
N ARG A 49 -3.44 5.88 10.24
CA ARG A 49 -2.51 4.82 10.67
C ARG A 49 -2.71 4.43 12.13
N ASN A 50 -2.98 5.39 13.00
CA ASN A 50 -3.16 5.19 14.44
C ASN A 50 -4.61 4.89 14.84
N HIS A 51 -5.54 4.88 13.88
CA HIS A 51 -6.92 4.53 14.18
C HIS A 51 -7.04 3.06 14.66
N PRO A 52 -7.84 2.75 15.70
CA PRO A 52 -7.94 1.40 16.26
C PRO A 52 -8.24 0.29 15.22
N ALA A 53 -9.12 0.57 14.25
CA ALA A 53 -9.42 -0.38 13.18
C ALA A 53 -8.23 -0.68 12.26
N THR A 54 -7.25 0.22 12.17
CA THR A 54 -6.01 0.04 11.41
C THR A 54 -4.94 -0.63 12.27
N THR A 55 -4.67 -0.10 13.46
CA THR A 55 -3.63 -0.60 14.37
C THR A 55 -3.87 -2.05 14.77
N ALA A 56 -5.14 -2.49 14.86
CA ALA A 56 -5.50 -3.88 15.14
C ALA A 56 -4.78 -4.89 14.22
N TRP A 57 -4.38 -4.49 13.03
CA TRP A 57 -3.80 -5.38 12.02
C TRP A 57 -2.40 -4.97 11.55
N MET A 58 -1.79 -3.98 12.21
CA MET A 58 -0.42 -3.56 11.92
C MET A 58 0.59 -4.22 12.86
N TYR A 59 1.81 -4.39 12.39
CA TYR A 59 2.90 -4.97 13.19
C TYR A 59 3.27 -4.07 14.38
N ASN A 60 3.27 -2.76 14.18
CA ASN A 60 3.48 -1.77 15.24
C ASN A 60 2.15 -1.12 15.62
N GLU A 61 1.91 -0.94 16.92
CA GLU A 61 0.63 -0.42 17.41
C GLU A 61 0.47 1.07 17.13
N HIS A 62 1.24 1.91 17.76
CA HIS A 62 1.12 3.36 17.68
C HIS A 62 2.39 4.00 17.12
N ILE A 63 2.23 5.02 16.30
CA ILE A 63 3.33 5.81 15.74
C ILE A 63 3.21 7.25 16.27
N SER A 64 4.30 7.78 16.88
CA SER A 64 4.35 9.17 17.30
C SER A 64 4.42 10.12 16.09
N LEU A 65 4.00 11.38 16.28
CA LEU A 65 4.10 12.40 15.24
C LEU A 65 5.56 12.60 14.80
N GLU A 66 6.48 12.62 15.75
CA GLU A 66 7.91 12.79 15.47
C GLU A 66 8.44 11.65 14.59
N SER A 67 8.16 10.40 14.97
CA SER A 67 8.56 9.21 14.19
C SER A 67 7.95 9.23 12.78
N HIS A 68 6.68 9.64 12.65
CA HIS A 68 6.00 9.75 11.37
C HIS A 68 6.64 10.79 10.45
N LEU A 69 6.91 11.99 10.96
CA LEU A 69 7.55 13.06 10.18
C LEU A 69 9.00 12.70 9.82
N HIS A 70 9.74 12.09 10.75
CA HIS A 70 11.08 11.57 10.48
C HIS A 70 11.06 10.52 9.37
N PHE A 71 10.15 9.55 9.44
CA PHE A 71 9.97 8.53 8.41
C PHE A 71 9.71 9.16 7.04
N ILE A 72 8.78 10.11 6.92
CA ILE A 72 8.50 10.78 5.64
C ILE A 72 9.74 11.49 5.09
N LYS A 73 10.53 12.13 5.97
CA LYS A 73 11.78 12.79 5.57
C LYS A 73 12.79 11.78 5.00
N GLN A 74 12.91 10.60 5.62
CA GLN A 74 13.83 9.55 5.19
C GLN A 74 13.44 8.92 3.84
N LEU A 75 12.16 8.97 3.45
CA LEU A 75 11.72 8.46 2.14
C LEU A 75 12.40 9.14 0.96
N ARG A 76 12.91 10.37 1.12
CA ARG A 76 13.68 11.09 0.07
C ARG A 76 14.99 10.40 -0.30
N HIS A 77 15.49 9.51 0.55
CA HIS A 77 16.74 8.76 0.36
C HIS A 77 16.49 7.26 0.20
N ASN A 78 15.23 6.83 0.16
CA ASN A 78 14.86 5.42 0.07
C ASN A 78 14.38 5.09 -1.35
N HIS A 79 15.14 4.27 -2.06
CA HIS A 79 14.80 3.82 -3.41
C HIS A 79 14.00 2.50 -3.44
N ASN A 80 13.83 1.86 -2.29
CA ASN A 80 13.20 0.53 -2.18
C ASN A 80 11.79 0.59 -1.59
N SER A 81 11.24 1.80 -1.39
CA SER A 81 9.91 1.97 -0.80
C SER A 81 9.23 3.23 -1.33
N ALA A 82 7.97 3.10 -1.67
CA ALA A 82 7.09 4.19 -2.07
C ALA A 82 5.81 4.15 -1.25
N TYR A 83 5.37 5.30 -0.76
CA TYR A 83 4.16 5.45 0.05
C TYR A 83 3.27 6.54 -0.55
N TYR A 84 2.00 6.23 -0.75
CA TYR A 84 1.05 7.11 -1.41
C TYR A 84 -0.18 7.37 -0.54
N LEU A 85 -0.57 8.65 -0.47
CA LEU A 85 -1.92 9.05 -0.09
C LEU A 85 -2.79 9.07 -1.33
N PHE A 86 -3.84 8.26 -1.36
CA PHE A 86 -4.80 8.21 -2.46
C PHE A 86 -5.94 9.18 -2.22
N LYS A 87 -6.16 10.05 -3.22
CA LYS A 87 -7.19 11.09 -3.21
C LYS A 87 -8.10 10.94 -4.42
N GLN A 88 -9.41 11.18 -4.22
CA GLN A 88 -10.39 11.21 -5.30
C GLN A 88 -11.35 12.37 -5.07
N ALA A 89 -11.34 13.37 -5.94
CA ALA A 89 -11.92 14.67 -5.68
C ALA A 89 -11.43 15.22 -4.31
N ASP A 90 -12.35 15.66 -3.44
CA ASP A 90 -12.01 16.20 -2.13
C ASP A 90 -11.86 15.13 -1.02
N LYS A 91 -11.87 13.83 -1.39
CA LYS A 91 -11.83 12.74 -0.41
C LYS A 91 -10.45 12.10 -0.33
N LEU A 92 -9.92 11.98 0.88
CA LEU A 92 -8.77 11.14 1.17
C LEU A 92 -9.24 9.69 1.34
N LEU A 93 -8.90 8.82 0.40
CA LEU A 93 -9.37 7.43 0.39
C LEU A 93 -8.62 6.56 1.42
N GLY A 94 -7.33 6.78 1.55
CA GLY A 94 -6.43 6.00 2.39
C GLY A 94 -5.02 5.97 1.84
N VAL A 95 -4.26 5.02 2.29
CA VAL A 95 -2.82 4.87 2.00
C VAL A 95 -2.53 3.54 1.35
N GLY A 96 -1.61 3.54 0.41
CA GLY A 96 -0.97 2.36 -0.13
C GLY A 96 0.54 2.51 -0.17
N SER A 97 1.23 1.41 -0.02
CA SER A 97 2.69 1.36 -0.05
C SER A 97 3.20 0.22 -0.91
N LEU A 98 4.33 0.46 -1.55
CA LEU A 98 5.18 -0.55 -2.16
C LEU A 98 6.49 -0.55 -1.39
N THR A 99 6.88 -1.68 -0.84
CA THR A 99 8.10 -1.82 -0.02
C THR A 99 8.92 -2.99 -0.54
N ARG A 100 10.19 -3.09 -0.12
CA ARG A 100 11.10 -4.12 -0.61
C ARG A 100 11.10 -4.16 -2.15
N ILE A 101 11.00 -2.99 -2.80
CA ILE A 101 11.03 -2.88 -4.25
C ILE A 101 12.37 -3.38 -4.76
N HIS A 102 12.35 -4.36 -5.64
CA HIS A 102 13.56 -4.95 -6.23
C HIS A 102 13.55 -4.77 -7.75
N PRO A 103 14.27 -3.77 -8.28
CA PRO A 103 14.22 -3.45 -9.71
C PRO A 103 14.66 -4.58 -10.64
N THR A 104 15.69 -5.33 -10.24
CA THR A 104 16.24 -6.44 -11.05
C THR A 104 15.29 -7.64 -11.09
N HIS A 105 14.69 -8.00 -9.95
CA HIS A 105 13.74 -9.11 -9.87
C HIS A 105 12.29 -8.67 -10.08
N GLN A 106 12.06 -7.37 -10.28
CA GLN A 106 10.77 -6.78 -10.63
C GLN A 106 9.64 -7.16 -9.68
N HIS A 107 9.90 -7.18 -8.37
CA HIS A 107 8.88 -7.44 -7.37
C HIS A 107 8.84 -6.35 -6.29
N ALA A 108 7.71 -6.29 -5.57
CA ALA A 108 7.56 -5.50 -4.36
C ALA A 108 6.57 -6.16 -3.40
N PHE A 109 6.60 -5.72 -2.14
CA PHE A 109 5.55 -6.00 -1.17
C PHE A 109 4.61 -4.81 -1.07
N LEU A 110 3.31 -5.06 -1.10
CA LEU A 110 2.31 -4.01 -0.95
C LEU A 110 1.66 -4.04 0.43
N GLY A 111 1.23 -2.86 0.88
CA GLY A 111 0.37 -2.70 2.04
C GLY A 111 -0.66 -1.62 1.79
N ILE A 112 -1.86 -1.78 2.31
CA ILE A 112 -2.91 -0.77 2.22
C ILE A 112 -3.63 -0.59 3.56
N TYR A 113 -4.06 0.63 3.84
CA TYR A 113 -5.09 0.90 4.84
C TYR A 113 -5.96 2.07 4.37
N LYS A 114 -7.25 1.95 4.64
CA LYS A 114 -8.22 2.96 4.20
C LYS A 114 -8.40 4.08 5.22
N ASN A 115 -8.96 5.19 4.77
CA ASN A 115 -9.60 6.13 5.68
C ASN A 115 -10.71 5.40 6.46
N PRO A 116 -10.67 5.38 7.80
CA PRO A 116 -11.65 4.64 8.61
C PRO A 116 -13.10 5.11 8.38
N ASP A 117 -13.29 6.40 8.06
CA ASP A 117 -14.62 7.01 7.87
C ASP A 117 -15.26 6.66 6.51
N LEU A 118 -14.51 6.01 5.62
CA LEU A 118 -15.02 5.64 4.29
C LEU A 118 -15.23 4.12 4.18
N GLU A 119 -16.34 3.75 3.56
CA GLU A 119 -16.63 2.36 3.24
C GLU A 119 -16.25 2.03 1.78
N ARG A 120 -15.96 0.75 1.52
CA ARG A 120 -15.76 0.17 0.18
C ARG A 120 -14.72 0.87 -0.71
N VAL A 121 -13.75 1.57 -0.09
CA VAL A 121 -12.67 2.25 -0.84
C VAL A 121 -11.42 1.38 -1.03
N GLY A 122 -11.27 0.28 -0.28
CA GLY A 122 -10.08 -0.56 -0.31
C GLY A 122 -9.75 -1.12 -1.69
N GLY A 123 -10.76 -1.56 -2.45
CA GLY A 123 -10.56 -2.06 -3.83
C GLY A 123 -10.00 -0.98 -4.76
N ARG A 124 -10.50 0.27 -4.66
CA ARG A 124 -9.99 1.39 -5.45
C ARG A 124 -8.53 1.75 -5.11
N ILE A 125 -8.16 1.69 -3.83
CA ILE A 125 -6.78 1.90 -3.40
C ILE A 125 -5.88 0.79 -3.96
N LEU A 126 -6.34 -0.45 -3.88
CA LEU A 126 -5.59 -1.60 -4.40
C LEU A 126 -5.41 -1.53 -5.92
N ASP A 127 -6.49 -1.30 -6.68
CA ASP A 127 -6.42 -1.17 -8.14
C ASP A 127 -5.46 -0.04 -8.56
N ALA A 128 -5.51 1.11 -7.86
CA ALA A 128 -4.62 2.23 -8.12
C ALA A 128 -3.16 1.90 -7.82
N LEU A 129 -2.89 1.18 -6.72
CA LEU A 129 -1.55 0.76 -6.36
C LEU A 129 -0.99 -0.30 -7.33
N GLU A 130 -1.82 -1.25 -7.77
CA GLU A 130 -1.48 -2.23 -8.80
C GLU A 130 -1.17 -1.55 -10.14
N PHE A 131 -1.94 -0.54 -10.51
CA PHE A 131 -1.66 0.25 -11.73
C PHE A 131 -0.28 0.90 -11.66
N ILE A 132 0.07 1.52 -10.53
CA ILE A 132 1.40 2.10 -10.34
C ILE A 132 2.47 1.00 -10.44
N ALA A 133 2.30 -0.10 -9.72
CA ALA A 133 3.28 -1.16 -9.68
C ALA A 133 3.52 -1.84 -11.03
N PHE A 134 2.46 -2.27 -11.70
CA PHE A 134 2.57 -3.04 -12.93
C PHE A 134 2.80 -2.15 -14.16
N PHE A 135 2.02 -1.07 -14.32
CA PHE A 135 2.04 -0.27 -15.54
C PHE A 135 3.00 0.91 -15.50
N LYS A 136 3.28 1.49 -14.33
CA LYS A 136 4.23 2.61 -14.21
C LYS A 136 5.62 2.15 -13.84
N MET A 137 5.75 1.24 -12.88
CA MET A 137 7.05 0.75 -12.42
C MET A 137 7.54 -0.50 -13.16
N GLY A 138 6.67 -1.19 -13.92
CA GLY A 138 7.01 -2.39 -14.68
C GLY A 138 7.37 -3.59 -13.80
N LEU A 139 6.74 -3.68 -12.61
CA LEU A 139 6.96 -4.83 -11.73
C LEU A 139 6.27 -6.07 -12.30
N HIS A 140 6.92 -7.22 -12.13
CA HIS A 140 6.40 -8.53 -12.56
C HIS A 140 5.44 -9.14 -11.53
N SER A 141 5.72 -8.93 -10.24
CA SER A 141 4.91 -9.52 -9.18
C SER A 141 4.76 -8.61 -7.96
N LEU A 142 3.63 -8.74 -7.29
CA LEU A 142 3.34 -8.11 -6.02
C LEU A 142 3.10 -9.18 -4.95
N HIS A 143 3.65 -8.93 -3.78
CA HIS A 143 3.51 -9.79 -2.61
C HIS A 143 2.88 -8.99 -1.46
N LEU A 144 2.27 -9.68 -0.52
CA LEU A 144 1.77 -9.07 0.71
C LEU A 144 1.72 -10.07 1.86
N GLU A 145 1.71 -9.54 3.06
CA GLU A 145 1.65 -10.28 4.32
C GLU A 145 0.32 -9.99 5.01
N VAL A 146 -0.36 -11.02 5.50
CA VAL A 146 -1.62 -10.89 6.24
C VAL A 146 -1.55 -11.73 7.51
N ILE A 147 -1.79 -11.13 8.67
CA ILE A 147 -1.93 -11.86 9.95
C ILE A 147 -3.01 -12.94 9.75
N ALA A 148 -2.69 -14.18 10.09
CA ALA A 148 -3.48 -15.36 9.74
C ALA A 148 -4.92 -15.34 10.30
N THR A 149 -5.15 -14.59 11.39
CA THR A 149 -6.48 -14.39 11.99
C THR A 149 -7.30 -13.29 11.33
N ASN A 150 -6.72 -12.49 10.40
CA ASN A 150 -7.44 -11.43 9.68
C ASN A 150 -8.25 -11.99 8.50
N ALA A 151 -9.33 -12.72 8.80
CA ALA A 151 -10.19 -13.36 7.79
C ALA A 151 -10.73 -12.35 6.75
N ARG A 152 -11.00 -11.10 7.18
CA ARG A 152 -11.48 -10.04 6.28
C ARG A 152 -10.45 -9.66 5.23
N ALA A 153 -9.20 -9.46 5.61
CA ALA A 153 -8.13 -9.14 4.66
C ALA A 153 -7.82 -10.34 3.75
N ILE A 154 -7.82 -11.55 4.29
CA ILE A 154 -7.63 -12.78 3.51
C ILE A 154 -8.66 -12.87 2.39
N ALA A 155 -9.96 -12.78 2.73
CA ALA A 155 -11.04 -12.81 1.74
C ALA A 155 -10.94 -11.63 0.74
N PHE A 156 -10.58 -10.45 1.22
CA PHE A 156 -10.40 -9.27 0.36
C PHE A 156 -9.35 -9.51 -0.72
N TYR A 157 -8.15 -9.97 -0.35
CA TYR A 157 -7.08 -10.20 -1.32
C TYR A 157 -7.37 -11.38 -2.25
N GLN A 158 -7.99 -12.45 -1.77
CA GLN A 158 -8.43 -13.58 -2.62
C GLN A 158 -9.44 -13.12 -3.68
N ASN A 159 -10.41 -12.26 -3.32
CA ASN A 159 -11.38 -11.68 -4.26
C ASN A 159 -10.73 -10.73 -5.28
N HIS A 160 -9.50 -10.25 -5.02
CA HIS A 160 -8.70 -9.45 -5.95
C HIS A 160 -7.62 -10.27 -6.67
N ALA A 161 -7.81 -11.58 -6.76
CA ALA A 161 -6.96 -12.53 -7.47
C ALA A 161 -5.54 -12.70 -6.90
N TYR A 162 -5.32 -12.37 -5.62
CA TYR A 162 -4.11 -12.77 -4.93
C TYR A 162 -4.20 -14.24 -4.52
N GLN A 163 -3.14 -14.99 -4.77
CA GLN A 163 -3.02 -16.40 -4.41
C GLN A 163 -2.12 -16.57 -3.20
N ARG A 164 -2.41 -17.58 -2.37
CA ARG A 164 -1.52 -17.93 -1.25
C ARG A 164 -0.19 -18.42 -1.79
N ALA A 165 0.90 -17.84 -1.32
CA ALA A 165 2.28 -18.15 -1.73
C ALA A 165 3.11 -18.78 -0.61
N GLY A 166 2.67 -18.67 0.65
CA GLY A 166 3.38 -19.25 1.78
C GLY A 166 2.70 -19.00 3.11
N PHE A 167 3.25 -19.63 4.16
CA PHE A 167 2.79 -19.48 5.54
C PHE A 167 3.98 -19.40 6.48
N LEU A 168 4.03 -18.39 7.32
CA LEU A 168 5.07 -18.13 8.30
C LEU A 168 4.49 -18.32 9.69
N ARG A 169 4.98 -19.31 10.42
CA ARG A 169 4.55 -19.59 11.79
C ARG A 169 5.29 -18.69 12.77
N ASP A 170 4.57 -18.20 13.80
CA ASP A 170 5.12 -17.39 14.88
C ASP A 170 5.96 -16.21 14.39
N PHE A 171 5.52 -15.58 13.31
CA PHE A 171 6.32 -14.60 12.58
C PHE A 171 6.30 -13.19 13.20
N ILE A 172 5.19 -12.83 13.86
CA ILE A 172 5.03 -11.52 14.49
C ILE A 172 4.82 -11.70 15.98
N TYR A 173 5.63 -11.02 16.79
CA TYR A 173 5.40 -10.92 18.24
C TYR A 173 4.68 -9.61 18.54
N ARG A 174 3.47 -9.71 19.12
CA ARG A 174 2.62 -8.57 19.40
C ARG A 174 1.64 -8.91 20.53
N GLN A 175 1.45 -7.95 21.48
CA GLN A 175 0.53 -8.13 22.62
C GLN A 175 0.81 -9.44 23.37
N ASP A 176 2.09 -9.69 23.65
CA ASP A 176 2.61 -10.87 24.37
C ASP A 176 2.29 -12.22 23.70
N ASN A 177 1.95 -12.21 22.41
CA ASN A 177 1.67 -13.41 21.64
C ASN A 177 2.40 -13.40 20.29
N TYR A 178 2.74 -14.59 19.81
CA TYR A 178 3.18 -14.80 18.44
C TYR A 178 1.98 -14.99 17.51
N HIS A 179 2.08 -14.43 16.31
CA HIS A 179 1.06 -14.51 15.29
C HIS A 179 1.64 -15.06 14.00
N ASP A 180 0.89 -15.99 13.40
CA ASP A 180 1.17 -16.51 12.08
C ASP A 180 0.82 -15.50 10.98
N VAL A 181 1.48 -15.63 9.82
CA VAL A 181 1.27 -14.76 8.67
C VAL A 181 1.11 -15.59 7.40
N TRP A 182 0.07 -15.29 6.63
CA TRP A 182 -0.05 -15.73 5.25
C TRP A 182 0.70 -14.79 4.32
N LEU A 183 1.47 -15.38 3.41
CA LEU A 183 2.01 -14.68 2.23
C LEU A 183 1.05 -14.88 1.06
N PHE A 184 0.80 -13.79 0.34
CA PHE A 184 0.05 -13.81 -0.90
C PHE A 184 0.88 -13.19 -2.02
N SER A 185 0.59 -13.60 -3.26
CA SER A 185 1.22 -13.03 -4.46
C SER A 185 0.22 -12.84 -5.58
N LYS A 186 0.53 -11.90 -6.47
CA LYS A 186 -0.17 -11.66 -7.73
C LYS A 186 0.83 -11.32 -8.81
N LEU A 187 0.69 -11.93 -9.99
CA LEU A 187 1.53 -11.63 -11.15
C LEU A 187 0.93 -10.47 -11.96
N SER A 188 1.79 -9.77 -12.66
CA SER A 188 1.39 -8.72 -13.61
C SER A 188 0.49 -9.29 -14.69
N PRO A 189 -0.59 -8.59 -15.08
CA PRO A 189 -1.42 -8.98 -16.21
C PRO A 189 -0.75 -8.73 -17.57
N LEU A 190 0.45 -8.16 -17.59
CA LEU A 190 1.22 -7.81 -18.80
C LEU A 190 2.15 -8.94 -19.28
N ASN A 191 2.13 -10.10 -18.63
CA ASN A 191 2.98 -11.27 -18.95
C ASN A 191 2.20 -12.31 -19.71
#